data_13a26ade25b871b3502e846104e8a3cd
#
_entry.id   13a26ade25b871b3502e846104e8a3cd
#
_cell.length_a   1.000
_cell.length_b   1.000
_cell.length_c   1.000
_cell.angle_alpha   90.00
_cell.angle_beta   90.00
_cell.angle_gamma   90.00
#
_symmetry.space_group_name_H-M   'P 1'
#
loop_
_entity.id
_entity.type
_entity.pdbx_description
1 polymer ?
#
loop_
_entity_poly.entity_id
_entity_poly.type
_entity_poly.pdbx_seq_one_letter_code
_entity_poly.pdbx_strand_id
1 'polypeptide(L)'
;VYTIYMKKKNVYPEWAEKFRAEGKTIRKVRNGYGLYECTSTYVPGQKYPKSVQKYLGMITEKDGFIPKKSVSDTASFSIEYGLSHFIISNFKRDLQRSVFNSDMAVVVLGTVFYIFGSIDPAFLSSSYLSIHFERDIVKIADSASIRRVKAVSNKISALLKEKIPDENDRILLTGLLLLCTISDKSSPDTLAYPETVTELAERYGLKL
;
A
#
# COMPACT_ATOMS: atom_id res chain seq x y z
N VAL A 1 48.54 25.09 -27.10
CA VAL A 1 48.76 24.68 -25.68
C VAL A 1 47.50 24.00 -25.18
N TYR A 2 47.52 22.67 -25.09
CA TYR A 2 46.36 21.89 -24.55
C TYR A 2 46.48 21.87 -23.02
N THR A 3 45.62 22.60 -22.35
CA THR A 3 45.50 22.53 -20.88
C THR A 3 44.79 21.24 -20.50
N ILE A 4 45.55 20.24 -20.04
CA ILE A 4 45.01 18.99 -19.50
C ILE A 4 44.36 19.33 -18.16
N TYR A 5 43.05 19.41 -18.12
CA TYR A 5 42.29 19.47 -16.87
C TYR A 5 42.41 18.11 -16.15
N MET A 6 43.38 18.00 -15.27
CA MET A 6 43.42 16.89 -14.33
C MET A 6 42.20 16.99 -13.39
N LYS A 7 41.24 16.09 -13.52
CA LYS A 7 40.17 15.95 -12.53
C LYS A 7 40.82 15.68 -11.18
N LYS A 8 40.65 16.58 -10.20
CA LYS A 8 41.05 16.34 -8.82
C LYS A 8 40.46 15.00 -8.37
N LYS A 9 41.31 14.01 -8.06
CA LYS A 9 40.87 12.77 -7.41
C LYS A 9 40.21 13.16 -6.09
N ASN A 10 38.96 12.77 -5.88
CA ASN A 10 38.34 12.92 -4.58
C ASN A 10 39.13 12.05 -3.58
N VAL A 11 39.80 12.67 -2.65
CA VAL A 11 40.52 12.00 -1.58
C VAL A 11 39.50 11.74 -0.48
N TYR A 12 39.24 10.48 -0.22
CA TYR A 12 38.36 10.04 0.87
C TYR A 12 39.22 9.65 2.08
N PRO A 13 38.72 9.79 3.32
CA PRO A 13 39.42 9.26 4.49
C PRO A 13 39.58 7.73 4.37
N GLU A 14 40.64 7.18 4.94
CA GLU A 14 40.97 5.74 4.88
C GLU A 14 39.81 4.87 5.37
N TRP A 15 39.12 5.31 6.45
CA TRP A 15 37.96 4.60 6.99
C TRP A 15 36.78 4.54 6.02
N ALA A 16 36.64 5.48 5.09
CA ALA A 16 35.61 5.45 4.05
C ALA A 16 36.09 4.70 2.80
N GLU A 17 37.37 4.88 2.41
CA GLU A 17 37.95 4.29 1.21
C GLU A 17 37.92 2.75 1.22
N LYS A 18 38.05 2.12 2.41
CA LYS A 18 37.96 0.66 2.57
C LYS A 18 36.65 0.04 2.09
N PHE A 19 35.56 0.82 1.98
CA PHE A 19 34.26 0.36 1.45
C PHE A 19 34.13 0.52 -0.07
N ARG A 20 35.14 1.10 -0.71
CA ARG A 20 35.20 1.23 -2.15
C ARG A 20 35.54 -0.12 -2.77
N ALA A 21 34.69 -0.61 -3.67
CA ALA A 21 34.88 -1.85 -4.38
C ALA A 21 34.41 -1.69 -5.83
N GLU A 22 34.68 -2.67 -6.66
CA GLU A 22 34.16 -2.70 -8.03
C GLU A 22 32.63 -2.59 -8.03
N GLY A 23 32.08 -1.78 -8.92
CA GLY A 23 30.64 -1.50 -8.98
C GLY A 23 30.12 -0.61 -7.84
N LYS A 24 30.97 -0.12 -6.93
CA LYS A 24 30.57 0.75 -5.83
C LYS A 24 31.24 2.12 -5.90
N THR A 25 30.50 3.15 -5.53
CA THR A 25 31.02 4.52 -5.44
C THR A 25 30.67 5.16 -4.11
N ILE A 26 31.53 6.07 -3.65
CA ILE A 26 31.37 6.81 -2.42
C ILE A 26 31.11 8.27 -2.76
N ARG A 27 30.18 8.91 -2.07
CA ARG A 27 29.89 10.34 -2.20
C ARG A 27 29.80 11.00 -0.83
N LYS A 28 30.35 12.19 -0.71
CA LYS A 28 30.23 12.99 0.51
C LYS A 28 28.78 13.41 0.70
N VAL A 29 28.22 13.19 1.89
CA VAL A 29 26.90 13.61 2.33
C VAL A 29 27.04 14.44 3.62
N ARG A 30 25.94 15.07 4.06
CA ARG A 30 25.99 16.05 5.16
C ARG A 30 26.71 15.53 6.42
N ASN A 31 26.49 14.27 6.80
CA ASN A 31 26.99 13.69 8.07
C ASN A 31 27.90 12.48 7.86
N GLY A 32 28.60 12.37 6.72
CA GLY A 32 29.45 11.22 6.43
C GLY A 32 29.64 10.99 4.94
N TYR A 33 29.66 9.73 4.53
CA TYR A 33 29.77 9.34 3.13
C TYR A 33 28.66 8.33 2.78
N GLY A 34 27.99 8.55 1.66
CA GLY A 34 27.02 7.60 1.12
C GLY A 34 27.71 6.57 0.23
N LEU A 35 27.41 5.29 0.44
CA LEU A 35 27.81 4.18 -0.42
C LEU A 35 26.71 3.89 -1.44
N TYR A 36 27.09 3.82 -2.71
CA TYR A 36 26.17 3.55 -3.82
C TYR A 36 26.68 2.39 -4.66
N GLU A 37 25.79 1.51 -5.06
CA GLU A 37 26.02 0.54 -6.11
C GLU A 37 25.79 1.21 -7.46
N CYS A 38 26.74 1.05 -8.38
CA CYS A 38 26.68 1.64 -9.71
C CYS A 38 26.54 0.53 -10.75
N THR A 39 25.43 0.52 -11.45
CA THR A 39 25.18 -0.35 -12.60
C THR A 39 24.94 0.50 -13.83
N SER A 40 25.15 -0.07 -15.02
CA SER A 40 24.82 0.59 -16.27
C SER A 40 23.77 -0.23 -17.00
N THR A 41 22.69 0.44 -17.43
CA THR A 41 21.59 -0.18 -18.16
C THR A 41 21.55 0.38 -19.58
N TYR A 42 21.53 -0.48 -20.56
CA TYR A 42 21.33 -0.07 -21.95
C TYR A 42 19.86 0.25 -22.19
N VAL A 43 19.62 1.44 -22.73
CA VAL A 43 18.28 1.88 -23.13
C VAL A 43 18.23 1.92 -24.66
N PRO A 44 17.32 1.20 -25.33
CA PRO A 44 17.20 1.23 -26.77
C PRO A 44 17.02 2.66 -27.29
N GLY A 45 17.77 3.01 -28.32
CA GLY A 45 17.76 4.37 -28.90
C GLY A 45 18.75 5.36 -28.30
N GLN A 46 19.48 5.00 -27.24
CA GLN A 46 20.55 5.83 -26.69
C GLN A 46 21.94 5.31 -27.13
N LYS A 47 22.84 6.25 -27.49
CA LYS A 47 24.21 5.93 -27.93
C LYS A 47 25.08 5.35 -26.82
N TYR A 48 24.79 5.68 -25.54
CA TYR A 48 25.58 5.26 -24.39
C TYR A 48 24.66 4.67 -23.30
N PRO A 49 25.14 3.64 -22.56
CA PRO A 49 24.38 3.09 -21.45
C PRO A 49 24.14 4.13 -20.36
N LYS A 50 22.97 4.12 -19.76
CA LYS A 50 22.60 5.00 -18.64
C LYS A 50 23.15 4.42 -17.33
N SER A 51 23.93 5.20 -16.60
CA SER A 51 24.37 4.82 -15.25
C SER A 51 23.21 4.90 -14.27
N VAL A 52 22.93 3.79 -13.59
CA VAL A 52 21.97 3.70 -12.50
C VAL A 52 22.72 3.57 -11.19
N GLN A 53 22.35 4.37 -10.21
CA GLN A 53 22.98 4.36 -8.88
C GLN A 53 21.94 4.04 -7.82
N LYS A 54 22.21 2.99 -7.03
CA LYS A 54 21.38 2.56 -5.91
C LYS A 54 22.09 2.89 -4.61
N TYR A 55 21.45 3.66 -3.75
CA TYR A 55 22.00 3.98 -2.42
C TYR A 55 21.93 2.75 -1.52
N LEU A 56 23.10 2.32 -1.00
CA LEU A 56 23.22 1.15 -0.12
C LEU A 56 23.19 1.51 1.36
N GLY A 57 23.70 2.68 1.73
CA GLY A 57 23.77 3.09 3.13
C GLY A 57 24.77 4.22 3.35
N MET A 58 24.99 4.55 4.61
CA MET A 58 25.91 5.60 5.04
C MET A 58 27.16 5.00 5.67
N ILE A 59 28.29 5.63 5.45
CA ILE A 59 29.55 5.30 6.09
C ILE A 59 29.90 6.45 7.03
N THR A 60 30.11 6.15 8.30
CA THR A 60 30.57 7.10 9.32
C THR A 60 31.91 6.62 9.89
N GLU A 61 32.68 7.54 10.45
CA GLU A 61 33.94 7.21 11.10
C GLU A 61 33.73 6.34 12.34
N LYS A 62 32.69 6.64 13.11
CA LYS A 62 32.39 6.00 14.39
C LYS A 62 31.78 4.61 14.22
N ASP A 63 30.78 4.46 13.36
CA ASP A 63 29.95 3.27 13.29
C ASP A 63 30.27 2.41 12.04
N GLY A 64 31.17 2.86 11.18
CA GLY A 64 31.50 2.19 9.92
C GLY A 64 30.35 2.27 8.92
N PHE A 65 30.04 1.17 8.23
CA PHE A 65 28.96 1.11 7.26
C PHE A 65 27.63 0.83 7.95
N ILE A 66 26.73 1.78 7.82
CA ILE A 66 25.33 1.69 8.27
C ILE A 66 24.46 1.45 7.03
N PRO A 67 23.91 0.25 6.83
CA PRO A 67 23.07 -0.03 5.68
C PRO A 67 21.85 0.87 5.65
N LYS A 68 21.38 1.22 4.45
CA LYS A 68 20.07 1.85 4.30
C LYS A 68 19.05 0.90 4.89
N LYS A 69 18.30 1.37 5.90
CA LYS A 69 17.12 0.62 6.36
C LYS A 69 16.25 0.33 5.14
N SER A 70 16.14 -0.92 4.76
CA SER A 70 15.21 -1.29 3.71
C SER A 70 13.81 -0.95 4.21
N VAL A 71 12.96 -0.44 3.34
CA VAL A 71 11.53 -0.26 3.68
C VAL A 71 10.90 -1.60 4.05
N SER A 72 11.60 -2.71 3.73
CA SER A 72 11.21 -4.07 4.12
C SER A 72 11.35 -4.38 5.61
N ASP A 73 12.14 -3.59 6.37
CA ASP A 73 12.26 -3.73 7.83
C ASP A 73 11.28 -2.85 8.60
N THR A 74 10.45 -2.07 7.91
CA THR A 74 9.28 -1.47 8.54
C THR A 74 8.34 -2.59 8.92
N ALA A 75 7.91 -2.59 10.18
CA ALA A 75 6.96 -3.56 10.69
C ALA A 75 5.81 -3.73 9.70
N SER A 76 5.57 -4.98 9.28
CA SER A 76 4.38 -5.27 8.49
C SER A 76 3.17 -4.91 9.35
N PHE A 77 2.26 -4.14 8.80
CA PHE A 77 1.01 -3.83 9.48
C PHE A 77 -0.12 -4.68 8.88
N SER A 78 -1.06 -5.02 9.73
CA SER A 78 -2.25 -5.73 9.30
C SER A 78 -3.27 -4.75 8.74
N ILE A 79 -3.87 -5.13 7.63
CA ILE A 79 -4.89 -4.34 6.93
C ILE A 79 -6.21 -5.10 7.04
N GLU A 80 -7.28 -4.42 7.44
CA GLU A 80 -8.62 -4.97 7.34
C GLU A 80 -8.91 -5.37 5.90
N TYR A 81 -9.38 -6.57 5.69
CA TYR A 81 -9.70 -7.09 4.36
C TYR A 81 -11.06 -7.76 4.30
N GLY A 82 -11.40 -8.58 5.29
CA GLY A 82 -12.55 -9.47 5.21
C GLY A 82 -13.87 -8.75 4.98
N LEU A 83 -14.19 -7.75 5.77
CA LEU A 83 -15.46 -7.03 5.66
C LEU A 83 -15.52 -6.14 4.41
N SER A 84 -14.41 -5.48 4.06
CA SER A 84 -14.31 -4.69 2.82
C SER A 84 -14.52 -5.55 1.59
N HIS A 85 -13.83 -6.69 1.52
CA HIS A 85 -13.96 -7.62 0.41
C HIS A 85 -15.39 -8.18 0.31
N PHE A 86 -15.95 -8.62 1.43
CA PHE A 86 -17.30 -9.14 1.52
C PHE A 86 -18.35 -8.13 1.00
N ILE A 87 -18.28 -6.87 1.43
CA ILE A 87 -19.22 -5.83 0.97
C ILE A 87 -19.10 -5.62 -0.53
N ILE A 88 -17.88 -5.50 -1.05
CA ILE A 88 -17.65 -5.27 -2.48
C ILE A 88 -18.06 -6.48 -3.32
N SER A 89 -17.74 -7.69 -2.90
CA SER A 89 -18.09 -8.93 -3.63
C SER A 89 -19.60 -9.12 -3.75
N ASN A 90 -20.36 -8.80 -2.69
CA ASN A 90 -21.79 -9.06 -2.65
C ASN A 90 -22.65 -7.87 -3.12
N PHE A 91 -22.25 -6.64 -2.87
CA PHE A 91 -23.14 -5.48 -3.00
C PHE A 91 -22.68 -4.40 -3.99
N LYS A 92 -21.50 -4.54 -4.61
CA LYS A 92 -20.93 -3.53 -5.54
C LYS A 92 -21.95 -2.99 -6.54
N ARG A 93 -22.67 -3.87 -7.22
CA ARG A 93 -23.64 -3.48 -8.28
C ARG A 93 -24.83 -2.73 -7.70
N ASP A 94 -25.35 -3.17 -6.55
CA ASP A 94 -26.50 -2.55 -5.90
C ASP A 94 -26.13 -1.17 -5.35
N LEU A 95 -24.93 -1.05 -4.79
CA LEU A 95 -24.40 0.22 -4.31
C LEU A 95 -24.18 1.23 -5.45
N GLN A 96 -23.64 0.79 -6.58
CA GLN A 96 -23.44 1.65 -7.74
C GLN A 96 -24.77 2.15 -8.33
N ARG A 97 -25.79 1.28 -8.42
CA ARG A 97 -27.10 1.61 -9.00
C ARG A 97 -27.97 2.46 -8.08
N SER A 98 -27.95 2.18 -6.78
CA SER A 98 -28.90 2.76 -5.82
C SER A 98 -28.55 4.17 -5.35
N VAL A 99 -27.30 4.61 -5.49
CA VAL A 99 -26.86 5.92 -5.04
C VAL A 99 -26.42 6.77 -6.24
N PHE A 100 -27.40 7.30 -6.99
CA PHE A 100 -27.18 8.25 -8.10
C PHE A 100 -26.19 7.77 -9.16
N ASN A 101 -26.22 6.48 -9.53
CA ASN A 101 -25.18 5.87 -10.41
C ASN A 101 -23.76 6.22 -9.93
N SER A 102 -23.52 6.04 -8.65
CA SER A 102 -22.24 6.37 -8.04
C SER A 102 -21.08 5.68 -8.74
N ASP A 103 -20.03 6.44 -8.98
CA ASP A 103 -18.78 5.86 -9.45
C ASP A 103 -18.17 4.94 -8.38
N MET A 104 -17.23 4.10 -8.78
CA MET A 104 -16.59 3.14 -7.87
C MET A 104 -15.92 3.83 -6.68
N ALA A 105 -15.50 5.06 -6.86
CA ALA A 105 -14.88 5.88 -5.85
C ALA A 105 -15.77 6.14 -4.66
N VAL A 106 -17.00 6.54 -4.92
CA VAL A 106 -17.98 6.81 -3.87
C VAL A 106 -18.37 5.52 -3.15
N VAL A 107 -18.44 4.39 -3.87
CA VAL A 107 -18.71 3.08 -3.28
C VAL A 107 -17.59 2.70 -2.31
N VAL A 108 -16.33 2.86 -2.72
CA VAL A 108 -15.17 2.61 -1.88
C VAL A 108 -15.19 3.47 -0.62
N LEU A 109 -15.32 4.78 -0.77
CA LEU A 109 -15.34 5.69 0.37
C LEU A 109 -16.54 5.43 1.28
N GLY A 110 -17.68 5.03 0.71
CA GLY A 110 -18.87 4.62 1.48
C GLY A 110 -18.63 3.35 2.29
N THR A 111 -17.89 2.39 1.73
CA THR A 111 -17.49 1.16 2.42
C THR A 111 -16.52 1.49 3.57
N VAL A 112 -15.49 2.28 3.32
CA VAL A 112 -14.57 2.77 4.36
C VAL A 112 -15.33 3.51 5.47
N PHE A 113 -16.23 4.39 5.10
CA PHE A 113 -17.04 5.13 6.08
C PHE A 113 -17.97 4.19 6.89
N TYR A 114 -18.52 3.15 6.26
CA TYR A 114 -19.32 2.16 6.95
C TYR A 114 -18.50 1.41 8.02
N ILE A 115 -17.29 1.00 7.66
CA ILE A 115 -16.42 0.19 8.53
C ILE A 115 -15.84 1.01 9.68
N PHE A 116 -15.32 2.21 9.40
CA PHE A 116 -14.54 3.00 10.35
C PHE A 116 -15.28 4.22 10.92
N GLY A 117 -16.47 4.52 10.45
CA GLY A 117 -17.26 5.69 10.87
C GLY A 117 -16.71 7.04 10.42
N SER A 118 -15.54 7.07 9.76
CA SER A 118 -14.89 8.28 9.27
C SER A 118 -14.13 8.01 7.98
N ILE A 119 -13.76 9.09 7.27
CA ILE A 119 -12.81 9.02 6.15
C ILE A 119 -11.55 9.73 6.63
N ASP A 120 -10.69 9.01 7.33
CA ASP A 120 -9.39 9.53 7.73
C ASP A 120 -8.36 9.17 6.64
N PRO A 121 -7.55 10.14 6.16
CA PRO A 121 -6.45 9.87 5.23
C PRO A 121 -5.49 8.77 5.71
N ALA A 122 -5.37 8.56 7.03
CA ALA A 122 -4.57 7.46 7.58
C ALA A 122 -5.10 6.07 7.21
N PHE A 123 -6.43 5.91 7.08
CA PHE A 123 -7.05 4.65 6.62
C PHE A 123 -7.00 4.50 5.11
N LEU A 124 -6.82 5.58 4.37
CA LEU A 124 -6.70 5.60 2.91
C LEU A 124 -5.24 5.42 2.47
N SER A 125 -4.48 4.56 3.15
CA SER A 125 -3.12 4.24 2.72
C SER A 125 -3.13 3.64 1.31
N SER A 126 -2.06 3.90 0.55
CA SER A 126 -1.91 3.33 -0.80
C SER A 126 -1.99 1.80 -0.80
N SER A 127 -1.50 1.16 0.27
CA SER A 127 -1.56 -0.30 0.44
C SER A 127 -2.99 -0.80 0.63
N TYR A 128 -3.79 -0.14 1.51
CA TYR A 128 -5.20 -0.48 1.72
C TYR A 128 -5.99 -0.38 0.42
N LEU A 129 -5.81 0.73 -0.31
CA LEU A 129 -6.52 0.99 -1.54
C LEU A 129 -6.12 0.05 -2.69
N SER A 130 -4.84 -0.28 -2.83
CA SER A 130 -4.36 -1.18 -3.88
C SER A 130 -4.84 -2.62 -3.68
N ILE A 131 -4.89 -3.09 -2.44
CA ILE A 131 -5.34 -4.44 -2.11
C ILE A 131 -6.84 -4.61 -2.36
N HIS A 132 -7.66 -3.60 -2.00
CA HIS A 132 -9.11 -3.71 -2.08
C HIS A 132 -9.67 -3.33 -3.45
N PHE A 133 -9.01 -2.44 -4.19
CA PHE A 133 -9.67 -1.72 -5.29
C PHE A 133 -8.87 -1.60 -6.58
N GLU A 134 -7.68 -2.20 -6.68
CA GLU A 134 -6.84 -2.28 -7.88
C GLU A 134 -6.59 -0.94 -8.64
N ARG A 135 -6.76 0.21 -8.00
CA ARG A 135 -6.64 1.52 -8.64
C ARG A 135 -6.00 2.56 -7.74
N ASP A 136 -5.27 3.49 -8.37
CA ASP A 136 -4.79 4.75 -7.79
C ASP A 136 -5.96 5.66 -7.41
N ILE A 137 -6.45 5.50 -6.19
CA ILE A 137 -7.66 6.16 -5.70
C ILE A 137 -7.35 7.56 -5.11
N VAL A 138 -6.10 7.98 -5.10
CA VAL A 138 -5.69 9.31 -4.59
C VAL A 138 -6.45 10.47 -5.26
N LYS A 139 -6.94 10.29 -6.49
CA LYS A 139 -7.77 11.29 -7.20
C LYS A 139 -9.25 11.29 -6.80
N ILE A 140 -9.68 10.38 -5.94
CA ILE A 140 -11.09 10.11 -5.63
C ILE A 140 -11.61 10.99 -4.50
N ALA A 141 -10.76 11.34 -3.53
CA ALA A 141 -11.15 12.13 -2.37
C ALA A 141 -11.70 13.52 -2.73
N ASP A 142 -11.24 14.09 -3.85
CA ASP A 142 -11.61 15.43 -4.27
C ASP A 142 -13.01 15.55 -4.91
N SER A 143 -13.57 14.46 -5.41
CA SER A 143 -14.85 14.47 -6.17
C SER A 143 -16.06 13.92 -5.42
N ALA A 144 -15.86 13.19 -4.34
CA ALA A 144 -16.95 12.56 -3.60
C ALA A 144 -17.50 13.46 -2.49
N SER A 145 -18.71 13.99 -2.68
CA SER A 145 -19.35 14.71 -1.58
C SER A 145 -19.60 13.76 -0.40
N ILE A 146 -19.31 14.20 0.81
CA ILE A 146 -19.54 13.44 2.06
C ILE A 146 -21.00 12.96 2.17
N ARG A 147 -21.95 13.68 1.59
CA ARG A 147 -23.36 13.29 1.54
C ARG A 147 -23.55 12.00 0.74
N ARG A 148 -22.90 11.86 -0.42
CA ARG A 148 -22.97 10.63 -1.25
C ARG A 148 -22.30 9.46 -0.55
N VAL A 149 -21.16 9.69 0.08
CA VAL A 149 -20.44 8.70 0.86
C VAL A 149 -21.31 8.14 2.01
N LYS A 150 -21.94 9.03 2.80
CA LYS A 150 -22.86 8.64 3.86
C LYS A 150 -24.10 7.89 3.31
N ALA A 151 -24.61 8.28 2.15
CA ALA A 151 -25.73 7.58 1.51
C ALA A 151 -25.35 6.14 1.12
N VAL A 152 -24.12 5.91 0.61
CA VAL A 152 -23.61 4.55 0.34
C VAL A 152 -23.48 3.75 1.64
N SER A 153 -22.90 4.31 2.69
CA SER A 153 -22.76 3.68 4.00
C SER A 153 -24.14 3.23 4.56
N ASN A 154 -25.13 4.11 4.52
CA ASN A 154 -26.49 3.78 4.95
C ASN A 154 -27.11 2.68 4.08
N LYS A 155 -26.84 2.69 2.77
CA LYS A 155 -27.33 1.63 1.87
C LYS A 155 -26.67 0.28 2.16
N ILE A 156 -25.37 0.24 2.51
CA ILE A 156 -24.70 -0.98 2.97
C ILE A 156 -25.43 -1.57 4.17
N SER A 157 -25.72 -0.75 5.18
CA SER A 157 -26.47 -1.18 6.36
C SER A 157 -27.83 -1.76 6.00
N ALA A 158 -28.56 -1.13 5.07
CA ALA A 158 -29.86 -1.61 4.61
C ALA A 158 -29.76 -2.94 3.87
N LEU A 159 -28.77 -3.09 2.97
CA LEU A 159 -28.54 -4.34 2.22
C LEU A 159 -28.14 -5.49 3.14
N LEU A 160 -27.29 -5.23 4.14
CA LEU A 160 -26.94 -6.23 5.13
C LEU A 160 -28.15 -6.69 5.94
N LYS A 161 -29.04 -5.78 6.35
CA LYS A 161 -30.30 -6.12 7.05
C LYS A 161 -31.27 -6.93 6.15
N GLU A 162 -31.31 -6.59 4.88
CA GLU A 162 -32.15 -7.32 3.89
C GLU A 162 -31.64 -8.74 3.68
N LYS A 163 -30.33 -8.92 3.51
CA LYS A 163 -29.71 -10.21 3.19
C LYS A 163 -29.54 -11.10 4.42
N ILE A 164 -29.30 -10.51 5.58
CA ILE A 164 -29.11 -11.19 6.86
C ILE A 164 -30.12 -10.60 7.85
N PRO A 165 -31.37 -11.09 7.82
CA PRO A 165 -32.45 -10.55 8.67
C PRO A 165 -32.19 -10.77 10.17
N ASP A 166 -31.58 -11.90 10.54
CA ASP A 166 -31.21 -12.15 11.93
C ASP A 166 -30.11 -11.18 12.39
N GLU A 167 -30.41 -10.50 13.48
CA GLU A 167 -29.50 -9.46 14.02
C GLU A 167 -28.24 -10.04 14.61
N ASN A 168 -28.36 -11.19 15.31
CA ASN A 168 -27.20 -11.83 15.94
C ASN A 168 -26.26 -12.40 14.88
N ASP A 169 -26.79 -13.08 13.87
CA ASP A 169 -26.01 -13.61 12.75
C ASP A 169 -25.31 -12.46 11.99
N ARG A 170 -26.01 -11.34 11.78
CA ARG A 170 -25.44 -10.16 11.11
C ARG A 170 -24.31 -9.53 11.91
N ILE A 171 -24.49 -9.35 13.21
CA ILE A 171 -23.45 -8.81 14.10
C ILE A 171 -22.26 -9.75 14.15
N LEU A 172 -22.52 -11.06 14.33
CA LEU A 172 -21.46 -12.06 14.39
C LEU A 172 -20.65 -12.11 13.08
N LEU A 173 -21.33 -12.21 11.93
CA LEU A 173 -20.67 -12.26 10.63
C LEU A 173 -19.85 -11.01 10.35
N THR A 174 -20.42 -9.82 10.52
CA THR A 174 -19.70 -8.57 10.25
C THR A 174 -18.56 -8.33 11.23
N GLY A 175 -18.71 -8.71 12.50
CA GLY A 175 -17.68 -8.62 13.51
C GLY A 175 -16.50 -9.55 13.23
N LEU A 176 -16.75 -10.80 12.87
CA LEU A 176 -15.72 -11.76 12.50
C LEU A 176 -14.99 -11.36 11.22
N LEU A 177 -15.73 -10.88 10.20
CA LEU A 177 -15.15 -10.38 8.96
C LEU A 177 -14.25 -9.15 9.18
N LEU A 178 -14.63 -8.27 10.11
CA LEU A 178 -13.81 -7.10 10.47
C LEU A 178 -12.46 -7.51 11.08
N LEU A 179 -12.40 -8.65 11.78
CA LEU A 179 -11.17 -9.20 12.34
C LEU A 179 -10.30 -9.94 11.32
N CYS A 180 -10.85 -10.25 10.13
CA CYS A 180 -10.09 -10.88 9.07
C CYS A 180 -9.15 -9.86 8.41
N THR A 181 -7.88 -9.93 8.77
CA THR A 181 -6.83 -9.02 8.29
C THR A 181 -5.80 -9.76 7.47
N ILE A 182 -5.17 -9.04 6.55
CA ILE A 182 -4.00 -9.52 5.80
C ILE A 182 -2.79 -8.63 6.06
N SER A 183 -1.60 -9.19 5.91
CA SER A 183 -0.38 -8.38 5.92
C SER A 183 -0.30 -7.54 4.64
N ASP A 184 0.28 -6.35 4.72
CA ASP A 184 0.60 -5.50 3.57
C ASP A 184 1.50 -6.17 2.50
N LYS A 185 2.11 -7.30 2.88
CA LYS A 185 2.97 -8.13 2.00
C LYS A 185 2.29 -9.41 1.52
N SER A 186 1.08 -9.69 1.99
CA SER A 186 0.36 -10.92 1.66
C SER A 186 -0.57 -10.73 0.47
N SER A 187 -0.79 -11.81 -0.29
CA SER A 187 -1.85 -11.83 -1.30
C SER A 187 -3.21 -12.01 -0.62
N PRO A 188 -4.29 -11.40 -1.13
CA PRO A 188 -5.66 -11.66 -0.68
C PRO A 188 -6.05 -13.14 -0.69
N ASP A 189 -5.51 -13.90 -1.63
CA ASP A 189 -5.78 -15.35 -1.78
C ASP A 189 -5.27 -16.18 -0.60
N THR A 190 -4.46 -15.61 0.30
CA THR A 190 -3.95 -16.28 1.49
C THR A 190 -4.87 -16.14 2.70
N LEU A 191 -5.96 -15.37 2.60
CA LEU A 191 -6.89 -15.17 3.70
C LEU A 191 -7.72 -16.42 3.95
N ALA A 192 -7.57 -16.99 5.13
CA ALA A 192 -8.45 -18.05 5.62
C ALA A 192 -9.57 -17.44 6.48
N TYR A 193 -10.80 -17.70 6.12
CA TYR A 193 -11.95 -17.30 6.92
C TYR A 193 -12.23 -18.33 8.03
N PRO A 194 -12.64 -17.89 9.24
CA PRO A 194 -13.12 -18.79 10.27
C PRO A 194 -14.31 -19.64 9.76
N GLU A 195 -14.41 -20.87 10.22
CA GLU A 195 -15.49 -21.80 9.81
C GLU A 195 -16.88 -21.18 10.01
N THR A 196 -17.12 -20.54 11.15
CA THR A 196 -18.37 -19.82 11.43
C THR A 196 -18.71 -18.75 10.38
N VAL A 197 -17.70 -18.04 9.85
CA VAL A 197 -17.90 -17.06 8.78
C VAL A 197 -18.36 -17.74 7.51
N THR A 198 -17.74 -18.86 7.17
CA THR A 198 -18.09 -19.65 5.98
C THR A 198 -19.51 -20.21 6.10
N GLU A 199 -19.87 -20.82 7.23
CA GLU A 199 -21.21 -21.34 7.49
C GLU A 199 -22.30 -20.27 7.40
N LEU A 200 -22.06 -19.09 8.01
CA LEU A 200 -22.99 -17.97 7.96
C LEU A 200 -23.13 -17.41 6.53
N ALA A 201 -22.03 -17.26 5.82
CA ALA A 201 -22.06 -16.78 4.43
C ALA A 201 -22.86 -17.75 3.54
N GLU A 202 -22.62 -19.06 3.65
CA GLU A 202 -23.36 -20.11 2.92
C GLU A 202 -24.84 -20.10 3.28
N ARG A 203 -25.20 -20.00 4.57
CA ARG A 203 -26.58 -19.94 5.02
C ARG A 203 -27.39 -18.83 4.35
N TYR A 204 -26.80 -17.70 4.11
CA TYR A 204 -27.44 -16.55 3.46
C TYR A 204 -27.12 -16.41 1.97
N GLY A 205 -26.43 -17.38 1.36
CA GLY A 205 -26.06 -17.36 -0.06
C GLY A 205 -25.14 -16.22 -0.45
N LEU A 206 -24.23 -15.84 0.44
CA LEU A 206 -23.29 -14.74 0.29
C LEU A 206 -21.89 -15.26 -0.08
N LYS A 207 -21.10 -14.43 -0.77
CA LYS A 207 -19.75 -14.76 -1.23
C LYS A 207 -18.72 -14.25 -0.23
N LEU A 208 -17.70 -15.05 -0.01
CA LEU A 208 -16.49 -14.69 0.73
C LEU A 208 -15.35 -14.37 -0.22
#